data_321ce85a7972c6945badf45a758fcce0
#
_entry.id   321ce85a7972c6945badf45a758fcce0
#
_cell.length_a   1.000
_cell.length_b   1.000
_cell.length_c   1.000
_cell.angle_alpha   90.00
_cell.angle_beta   90.00
_cell.angle_gamma   90.00
#
_symmetry.space_group_name_H-M   'P 1'
#
loop_
_entity.id
_entity.type
_entity.pdbx_description
1 polymer ?
#
loop_
_entity_poly.entity_id
_entity_poly.type
_entity_poly.pdbx_seq_one_letter_code
_entity_poly.pdbx_strand_id
1 'polypeptide(L)'
;MLRLIRNTFYFLVILGIFGCVLLFMYAMKLEKEYHLDDRKLGGALWSMPARVYARPLELYKGATLTPDDLVAELKLLDYREVASPNNIKQYHREGNAVEYYAQPFNFWDGQRPARRMQVQFDNNKVSSVQNLSTLEEEVLERLEPLHIASIYPASKQDRVLVNLEDVPPVLVDSLIAVEDKNFWRHPGIDPRGLARSIYITYIQKSGKQGASTLTQQFIKNHYLTNEQTLSRKLKEVLMALVLEYHNSKKDILEGYLNEIYLGQDGQRAIHGFGLASEYYFDKELKDLGLHEVAMLIGLVREPGLADPRRHPEYALQRRNMMLGLMQQNNLISEADMKLAQSLPLDVVPVDAQRARVRFPAFVDLVYQQLGEHYKEEDLTKDGLNIFTTLDPLIQQKTQDALTGALPTLEKRNGLKKNFLQSAAVVVNTGNAEVLAVIGSRVPNEQGYNRALYSLRNIGSVVKPMVYLTALEYPQLYTLATPLDDSPLNYKTGGKTWSPKNYDKRNHGKVTLQESLI
;
A
#
# COMPACT_ATOMS: atom_id res chain seq x y z
N MET A 1 62.74 18.14 36.29
CA MET A 1 61.83 17.05 35.99
C MET A 1 60.35 17.46 36.19
N LEU A 2 59.90 17.93 37.35
CA LEU A 2 58.51 18.36 37.60
C LEU A 2 58.00 19.48 36.67
N ARG A 3 58.80 20.50 36.32
CA ARG A 3 58.40 21.55 35.37
C ARG A 3 58.17 21.01 33.93
N LEU A 4 59.00 20.05 33.51
CA LEU A 4 58.86 19.43 32.20
C LEU A 4 57.56 18.61 32.12
N ILE A 5 57.25 17.79 33.14
CA ILE A 5 56.04 16.99 33.24
C ILE A 5 54.80 17.90 33.24
N ARG A 6 54.83 18.99 34.00
CA ARG A 6 53.73 19.98 34.04
C ARG A 6 53.51 20.68 32.70
N ASN A 7 54.59 21.08 32.02
CA ASN A 7 54.48 21.72 30.71
C ASN A 7 53.98 20.73 29.62
N THR A 8 54.43 19.49 29.65
CA THR A 8 53.91 18.43 28.77
C THR A 8 52.44 18.17 29.04
N PHE A 9 52.01 18.15 30.30
CA PHE A 9 50.62 18.02 30.67
C PHE A 9 49.75 19.17 30.13
N TYR A 10 50.20 20.43 30.33
CA TYR A 10 49.47 21.59 29.76
C TYR A 10 49.46 21.57 28.23
N PHE A 11 50.51 21.16 27.58
CA PHE A 11 50.56 21.02 26.14
C PHE A 11 49.55 19.97 25.65
N LEU A 12 49.46 18.81 26.30
CA LEU A 12 48.48 17.77 25.98
C LEU A 12 47.02 18.23 26.23
N VAL A 13 46.80 18.99 27.29
CA VAL A 13 45.47 19.57 27.58
C VAL A 13 45.08 20.58 26.50
N ILE A 14 45.99 21.48 26.11
CA ILE A 14 45.76 22.47 25.05
C ILE A 14 45.51 21.76 23.71
N LEU A 15 46.28 20.75 23.38
CA LEU A 15 46.09 19.95 22.17
C LEU A 15 44.74 19.22 22.19
N GLY A 16 44.32 18.69 23.34
CA GLY A 16 43.01 18.07 23.53
C GLY A 16 41.86 19.08 23.33
N ILE A 17 41.97 20.26 23.93
CA ILE A 17 40.97 21.36 23.75
C ILE A 17 40.90 21.76 22.26
N PHE A 18 42.06 21.96 21.62
CA PHE A 18 42.10 22.29 20.20
C PHE A 18 41.47 21.21 19.33
N GLY A 19 41.74 19.92 19.61
CA GLY A 19 41.06 18.80 18.97
C GLY A 19 39.53 18.80 19.16
N CYS A 20 39.06 19.10 20.37
CA CYS A 20 37.63 19.23 20.64
C CYS A 20 36.99 20.39 19.86
N VAL A 21 37.65 21.53 19.75
CA VAL A 21 37.16 22.68 18.97
C VAL A 21 37.07 22.32 17.48
N LEU A 22 38.08 21.63 16.93
CA LEU A 22 38.03 21.18 15.54
C LEU A 22 36.90 20.18 15.29
N LEU A 23 36.67 19.23 16.19
CA LEU A 23 35.55 18.28 16.11
C LEU A 23 34.20 18.98 16.21
N PHE A 24 34.08 19.97 17.09
CA PHE A 24 32.87 20.79 17.21
C PHE A 24 32.60 21.60 15.93
N MET A 25 33.63 22.27 15.37
CA MET A 25 33.47 22.98 14.09
C MET A 25 33.09 22.03 12.95
N TYR A 26 33.63 20.81 12.95
CA TYR A 26 33.29 19.80 11.96
C TYR A 26 31.84 19.29 12.16
N ALA A 27 31.41 19.10 13.39
CA ALA A 27 30.02 18.76 13.71
C ALA A 27 29.02 19.83 13.22
N MET A 28 29.30 21.11 13.47
CA MET A 28 28.54 22.26 12.95
C MET A 28 28.51 22.33 11.42
N LYS A 29 29.59 21.94 10.76
CA LYS A 29 29.63 21.81 9.31
C LYS A 29 28.71 20.69 8.84
N LEU A 30 28.74 19.51 9.46
CA LEU A 30 27.89 18.37 9.14
C LEU A 30 26.41 18.70 9.38
N GLU A 31 26.09 19.43 10.47
CA GLU A 31 24.75 19.89 10.75
C GLU A 31 24.15 20.67 9.58
N LYS A 32 24.91 21.66 9.05
CA LYS A 32 24.48 22.45 7.89
C LYS A 32 24.46 21.65 6.58
N GLU A 33 25.46 20.80 6.36
CA GLU A 33 25.57 20.01 5.14
C GLU A 33 24.43 19.01 4.98
N TYR A 34 23.96 18.43 6.10
CA TYR A 34 22.91 17.40 6.15
C TYR A 34 21.58 17.92 6.67
N HIS A 35 21.46 19.22 6.95
CA HIS A 35 20.23 19.88 7.45
C HIS A 35 19.61 19.17 8.66
N LEU A 36 20.44 18.82 9.64
CA LEU A 36 20.03 18.08 10.82
C LEU A 36 19.18 18.92 11.79
N ASP A 37 19.25 20.24 11.69
CA ASP A 37 18.54 21.25 12.50
C ASP A 37 17.15 21.62 11.94
N ASP A 38 16.98 21.54 10.60
CA ASP A 38 15.79 22.05 9.91
C ASP A 38 14.63 21.02 9.88
N ARG A 39 14.86 19.79 10.28
CA ARG A 39 13.92 18.69 10.11
C ARG A 39 13.52 18.11 11.46
N LYS A 40 12.32 18.47 11.92
CA LYS A 40 11.64 17.62 12.89
C LYS A 40 11.48 16.24 12.26
N LEU A 41 12.00 15.20 12.90
CA LEU A 41 11.95 13.81 12.46
C LEU A 41 10.52 13.23 12.35
N GLY A 42 9.49 14.03 12.59
CA GLY A 42 8.09 13.62 12.46
C GLY A 42 7.51 14.00 11.10
N GLY A 43 7.02 13.04 10.32
CA GLY A 43 6.18 13.20 9.14
C GLY A 43 6.77 13.89 7.90
N ALA A 44 7.66 14.88 8.08
CA ALA A 44 8.20 15.69 6.98
C ALA A 44 9.42 15.08 6.25
N LEU A 45 10.02 14.03 6.80
CA LEU A 45 11.23 13.39 6.23
C LEU A 45 10.92 12.41 5.11
N TRP A 46 9.73 11.87 5.08
CA TRP A 46 9.34 10.83 4.13
C TRP A 46 8.17 11.29 3.27
N SER A 47 8.24 10.98 1.98
CA SER A 47 7.08 11.12 1.12
C SER A 47 6.08 10.01 1.48
N MET A 48 4.86 10.40 1.82
CA MET A 48 3.76 9.46 2.05
C MET A 48 3.08 9.15 0.73
N PRO A 49 2.99 7.87 0.31
CA PRO A 49 2.30 7.52 -0.91
C PRO A 49 0.82 7.89 -0.82
N ALA A 50 0.26 8.39 -1.92
CA ALA A 50 -1.18 8.53 -2.00
C ALA A 50 -1.82 7.14 -2.07
N ARG A 51 -2.91 6.95 -1.31
CA ARG A 51 -3.69 5.71 -1.29
C ARG A 51 -4.90 5.84 -2.19
N VAL A 52 -5.09 4.91 -3.09
CA VAL A 52 -6.22 4.88 -4.02
C VAL A 52 -7.25 3.87 -3.51
N TYR A 53 -8.47 4.34 -3.36
CA TYR A 53 -9.59 3.56 -2.85
C TYR A 53 -10.69 3.42 -3.90
N ALA A 54 -11.39 2.30 -3.88
CA ALA A 54 -12.67 2.14 -4.53
C ALA A 54 -13.73 3.08 -3.92
N ARG A 55 -14.94 3.10 -4.45
CA ARG A 55 -16.05 3.78 -3.79
C ARG A 55 -16.33 3.15 -2.42
N PRO A 56 -16.67 3.91 -1.38
CA PRO A 56 -17.27 3.35 -0.18
C PRO A 56 -18.67 2.80 -0.50
N LEU A 57 -19.04 1.69 0.14
CA LEU A 57 -20.42 1.22 0.06
C LEU A 57 -21.29 2.07 0.99
N GLU A 58 -22.29 2.72 0.43
CA GLU A 58 -23.25 3.51 1.18
C GLU A 58 -24.50 2.67 1.51
N LEU A 59 -24.82 2.59 2.79
CA LEU A 59 -25.95 1.84 3.34
C LEU A 59 -26.96 2.83 3.91
N TYR A 60 -28.13 2.90 3.29
CA TYR A 60 -29.23 3.75 3.71
C TYR A 60 -30.57 3.08 3.36
N LYS A 61 -31.62 3.45 4.05
CA LYS A 61 -32.94 2.91 3.82
C LYS A 61 -33.42 3.14 2.39
N GLY A 62 -33.77 2.07 1.68
CA GLY A 62 -34.16 2.10 0.27
C GLY A 62 -33.06 1.83 -0.73
N ALA A 63 -31.78 1.75 -0.31
CA ALA A 63 -30.68 1.38 -1.19
C ALA A 63 -30.93 0.00 -1.82
N THR A 64 -30.72 -0.11 -3.13
CA THR A 64 -30.86 -1.37 -3.87
C THR A 64 -29.61 -2.20 -3.65
N LEU A 65 -29.69 -3.15 -2.75
CA LEU A 65 -28.61 -4.02 -2.34
C LEU A 65 -29.22 -5.32 -1.78
N THR A 66 -28.57 -6.45 -2.04
CA THR A 66 -28.98 -7.73 -1.43
C THR A 66 -28.09 -8.08 -0.24
N PRO A 67 -28.53 -8.96 0.68
CA PRO A 67 -27.66 -9.49 1.74
C PRO A 67 -26.40 -10.15 1.16
N ASP A 68 -26.53 -10.83 0.03
CA ASP A 68 -25.39 -11.49 -0.65
C ASP A 68 -24.37 -10.47 -1.18
N ASP A 69 -24.83 -9.34 -1.73
CA ASP A 69 -23.94 -8.27 -2.20
C ASP A 69 -23.19 -7.63 -1.01
N LEU A 70 -23.88 -7.36 0.12
CA LEU A 70 -23.19 -6.84 1.31
C LEU A 70 -22.14 -7.84 1.84
N VAL A 71 -22.50 -9.11 1.93
CA VAL A 71 -21.54 -10.16 2.36
C VAL A 71 -20.36 -10.27 1.38
N ALA A 72 -20.59 -10.13 0.07
CA ALA A 72 -19.52 -10.14 -0.91
C ALA A 72 -18.58 -8.93 -0.76
N GLU A 73 -19.12 -7.73 -0.50
CA GLU A 73 -18.33 -6.53 -0.20
C GLU A 73 -17.51 -6.72 1.09
N LEU A 74 -18.12 -7.21 2.17
CA LEU A 74 -17.42 -7.50 3.42
C LEU A 74 -16.28 -8.51 3.23
N LYS A 75 -16.47 -9.55 2.41
CA LYS A 75 -15.41 -10.50 2.07
C LYS A 75 -14.28 -9.87 1.27
N LEU A 76 -14.56 -8.95 0.35
CA LEU A 76 -13.54 -8.19 -0.38
C LEU A 76 -12.71 -7.29 0.55
N LEU A 77 -13.28 -6.87 1.68
CA LEU A 77 -12.65 -6.09 2.73
C LEU A 77 -11.99 -6.96 3.83
N ASP A 78 -11.90 -8.27 3.59
CA ASP A 78 -11.28 -9.26 4.49
C ASP A 78 -12.01 -9.45 5.83
N TYR A 79 -13.34 -9.20 5.85
CA TYR A 79 -14.17 -9.55 7.01
C TYR A 79 -14.36 -11.06 7.12
N ARG A 80 -14.34 -11.56 8.36
CA ARG A 80 -14.52 -12.98 8.68
C ARG A 80 -15.92 -13.26 9.23
N GLU A 81 -16.52 -14.31 8.74
CA GLU A 81 -17.80 -14.77 9.26
C GLU A 81 -17.62 -15.46 10.62
N VAL A 82 -18.42 -15.05 11.61
CA VAL A 82 -18.42 -15.57 12.97
C VAL A 82 -19.85 -15.69 13.50
N ALA A 83 -20.07 -16.44 14.57
CA ALA A 83 -21.41 -16.56 15.18
C ALA A 83 -21.87 -15.25 15.85
N SER A 84 -20.96 -14.41 16.35
CA SER A 84 -21.25 -13.08 16.91
C SER A 84 -20.05 -12.16 16.70
N PRO A 85 -20.21 -11.04 15.97
CA PRO A 85 -19.14 -10.09 15.72
C PRO A 85 -18.76 -9.31 16.99
N ASN A 86 -17.64 -9.63 17.60
CA ASN A 86 -17.13 -8.97 18.80
C ASN A 86 -15.83 -8.18 18.57
N ASN A 87 -15.20 -8.37 17.41
CA ASN A 87 -14.01 -7.66 16.99
C ASN A 87 -14.23 -7.01 15.62
N ILE A 88 -13.44 -5.98 15.32
CA ILE A 88 -13.42 -5.34 14.00
C ILE A 88 -13.16 -6.38 12.89
N LYS A 89 -13.70 -6.11 11.69
CA LYS A 89 -13.62 -7.02 10.53
C LYS A 89 -14.25 -8.40 10.76
N GLN A 90 -15.29 -8.47 11.59
CA GLN A 90 -16.13 -9.65 11.73
C GLN A 90 -17.54 -9.35 11.28
N TYR A 91 -18.22 -10.34 10.72
CA TYR A 91 -19.62 -10.25 10.35
C TYR A 91 -20.37 -11.54 10.67
N HIS A 92 -21.68 -11.44 10.78
CA HIS A 92 -22.63 -12.54 10.90
C HIS A 92 -23.82 -12.30 10.00
N ARG A 93 -24.30 -13.34 9.35
CA ARG A 93 -25.52 -13.30 8.55
C ARG A 93 -26.57 -14.21 9.13
N GLU A 94 -27.75 -13.68 9.37
CA GLU A 94 -28.93 -14.45 9.77
C GLU A 94 -30.12 -14.09 8.86
N GLY A 95 -30.40 -14.97 7.89
CA GLY A 95 -31.46 -14.75 6.91
C GLY A 95 -31.27 -13.45 6.10
N ASN A 96 -32.20 -12.49 6.30
CA ASN A 96 -32.20 -11.18 5.65
C ASN A 96 -31.53 -10.08 6.51
N ALA A 97 -30.81 -10.44 7.54
CA ALA A 97 -30.03 -9.51 8.37
C ALA A 97 -28.54 -9.81 8.23
N VAL A 98 -27.75 -8.75 8.17
CA VAL A 98 -26.28 -8.82 8.23
C VAL A 98 -25.80 -7.90 9.34
N GLU A 99 -25.12 -8.49 10.31
CA GLU A 99 -24.44 -7.79 11.39
C GLU A 99 -22.94 -7.75 11.08
N TYR A 100 -22.29 -6.61 11.29
CA TYR A 100 -20.83 -6.50 11.12
C TYR A 100 -20.23 -5.49 12.10
N TYR A 101 -18.94 -5.67 12.39
CA TYR A 101 -18.17 -4.74 13.21
C TYR A 101 -17.19 -3.98 12.33
N ALA A 102 -17.59 -2.74 11.94
CA ALA A 102 -16.81 -1.86 11.08
C ALA A 102 -15.49 -1.44 11.75
N GLN A 103 -14.41 -1.40 10.97
CA GLN A 103 -13.17 -0.77 11.42
C GLN A 103 -13.25 0.75 11.33
N PRO A 104 -12.44 1.50 12.12
CA PRO A 104 -12.38 2.95 12.00
C PRO A 104 -11.79 3.36 10.64
N PHE A 105 -12.34 4.42 10.05
CA PHE A 105 -11.83 4.97 8.79
C PHE A 105 -11.97 6.49 8.72
N ASN A 106 -10.97 7.16 8.09
CA ASN A 106 -10.97 8.61 7.86
C ASN A 106 -11.51 8.91 6.46
N PHE A 107 -12.80 9.28 6.37
CA PHE A 107 -13.41 9.76 5.15
C PHE A 107 -13.09 11.25 4.91
N TRP A 108 -13.48 11.76 3.75
CA TRP A 108 -13.32 13.18 3.39
C TRP A 108 -14.16 14.14 4.24
N ASP A 109 -15.23 13.64 4.89
CA ASP A 109 -16.15 14.39 5.75
C ASP A 109 -15.91 14.14 7.25
N GLY A 110 -14.88 13.40 7.62
CA GLY A 110 -14.46 13.15 9.00
C GLY A 110 -14.19 11.70 9.34
N GLN A 111 -13.69 11.50 10.54
CA GLN A 111 -13.36 10.18 11.07
C GLN A 111 -14.63 9.44 11.50
N ARG A 112 -14.75 8.18 11.07
CA ARG A 112 -15.75 7.24 11.56
C ARG A 112 -15.08 6.24 12.51
N PRO A 113 -15.55 6.13 13.77
CA PRO A 113 -15.01 5.19 14.73
C PRO A 113 -15.45 3.74 14.42
N ALA A 114 -14.79 2.76 15.03
CA ALA A 114 -15.23 1.38 15.01
C ALA A 114 -16.62 1.25 15.65
N ARG A 115 -17.54 0.49 15.02
CA ARG A 115 -18.91 0.31 15.51
C ARG A 115 -19.57 -0.96 14.99
N ARG A 116 -20.46 -1.52 15.80
CA ARG A 116 -21.27 -2.68 15.41
C ARG A 116 -22.54 -2.20 14.73
N MET A 117 -22.77 -2.71 13.53
CA MET A 117 -23.89 -2.31 12.68
C MET A 117 -24.72 -3.53 12.33
N GLN A 118 -26.03 -3.34 12.22
CA GLN A 118 -26.96 -4.31 11.67
C GLN A 118 -27.71 -3.70 10.51
N VAL A 119 -27.73 -4.40 9.38
CA VAL A 119 -28.46 -4.04 8.18
C VAL A 119 -29.55 -5.07 7.93
N GLN A 120 -30.79 -4.62 7.85
CA GLN A 120 -31.94 -5.43 7.51
C GLN A 120 -32.31 -5.23 6.05
N PHE A 121 -32.77 -6.28 5.40
CA PHE A 121 -33.13 -6.25 3.99
C PHE A 121 -34.57 -6.72 3.78
N ASP A 122 -35.25 -6.08 2.83
CA ASP A 122 -36.56 -6.49 2.32
C ASP A 122 -36.62 -6.26 0.80
N ASN A 123 -37.07 -7.27 0.05
CA ASN A 123 -37.26 -7.20 -1.41
C ASN A 123 -36.02 -6.64 -2.17
N ASN A 124 -34.83 -7.12 -1.85
CA ASN A 124 -33.53 -6.67 -2.42
C ASN A 124 -33.23 -5.18 -2.18
N LYS A 125 -33.76 -4.62 -1.11
CA LYS A 125 -33.45 -3.27 -0.65
C LYS A 125 -33.11 -3.27 0.83
N VAL A 126 -32.31 -2.33 1.23
CA VAL A 126 -32.04 -2.05 2.64
C VAL A 126 -33.30 -1.49 3.28
N SER A 127 -33.84 -2.16 4.29
CA SER A 127 -35.02 -1.72 5.04
C SER A 127 -34.72 -0.88 6.26
N SER A 128 -33.61 -1.18 6.97
CA SER A 128 -33.07 -0.38 8.07
C SER A 128 -31.57 -0.59 8.25
N VAL A 129 -30.89 0.42 8.81
CA VAL A 129 -29.48 0.40 9.21
C VAL A 129 -29.42 0.85 10.66
N GLN A 130 -28.98 -0.02 11.57
CA GLN A 130 -28.96 0.24 13.00
C GLN A 130 -27.57 0.13 13.58
N ASN A 131 -27.18 1.07 14.40
CA ASN A 131 -25.99 1.01 15.24
C ASN A 131 -26.32 0.22 16.52
N LEU A 132 -25.73 -0.96 16.68
CA LEU A 132 -26.02 -1.84 17.82
C LEU A 132 -25.38 -1.35 19.13
N SER A 133 -24.47 -0.38 19.08
CA SER A 133 -23.87 0.20 20.30
C SER A 133 -24.74 1.30 20.91
N THR A 134 -25.40 2.10 20.07
CA THR A 134 -26.29 3.19 20.52
C THR A 134 -27.78 2.82 20.42
N LEU A 135 -28.12 1.76 19.69
CA LEU A 135 -29.47 1.32 19.34
C LEU A 135 -30.25 2.35 18.48
N GLU A 136 -29.54 3.26 17.85
CA GLU A 136 -30.11 4.28 16.97
C GLU A 136 -30.13 3.81 15.51
N GLU A 137 -31.12 4.27 14.75
CA GLU A 137 -31.18 4.06 13.29
C GLU A 137 -30.28 5.10 12.60
N GLU A 138 -29.38 4.62 11.75
CA GLU A 138 -28.48 5.49 10.97
C GLU A 138 -29.14 5.87 9.64
N VAL A 139 -29.13 7.15 9.32
CA VAL A 139 -29.64 7.67 8.05
C VAL A 139 -28.73 7.25 6.88
N LEU A 140 -27.42 7.31 7.11
CA LEU A 140 -26.39 6.94 6.16
C LEU A 140 -25.21 6.33 6.89
N GLU A 141 -24.93 5.09 6.61
CA GLU A 141 -23.70 4.40 7.00
C GLU A 141 -22.81 4.20 5.79
N ARG A 142 -21.51 4.33 5.98
CA ARG A 142 -20.50 4.02 4.97
C ARG A 142 -19.56 2.95 5.48
N LEU A 143 -19.46 1.87 4.72
CA LEU A 143 -18.41 0.87 4.92
C LEU A 143 -17.08 1.45 4.39
N GLU A 144 -15.98 1.14 5.05
CA GLU A 144 -14.66 1.58 4.57
C GLU A 144 -14.43 1.11 3.13
N PRO A 145 -13.82 1.96 2.28
CA PRO A 145 -13.61 1.61 0.88
C PRO A 145 -12.44 0.65 0.72
N LEU A 146 -12.54 -0.23 -0.27
CA LEU A 146 -11.47 -1.16 -0.63
C LEU A 146 -10.23 -0.38 -1.10
N HIS A 147 -9.08 -0.61 -0.48
CA HIS A 147 -7.79 -0.12 -0.96
C HIS A 147 -7.39 -0.89 -2.23
N ILE A 148 -7.14 -0.19 -3.34
CA ILE A 148 -6.87 -0.80 -4.64
C ILE A 148 -5.45 -0.58 -5.15
N ALA A 149 -4.81 0.52 -4.77
CA ALA A 149 -3.42 0.82 -5.11
C ALA A 149 -2.84 1.91 -4.21
N SER A 150 -1.51 2.00 -4.19
CA SER A 150 -0.78 3.14 -3.64
C SER A 150 0.10 3.76 -4.71
N ILE A 151 0.18 5.10 -4.75
CA ILE A 151 1.00 5.85 -5.70
C ILE A 151 2.29 6.23 -4.98
N TYR A 152 3.38 5.64 -5.40
CA TYR A 152 4.70 5.81 -4.82
C TYR A 152 5.56 6.80 -5.63
N PRO A 153 6.52 7.51 -4.99
CA PRO A 153 7.47 8.34 -5.71
C PRO A 153 8.33 7.51 -6.67
N ALA A 154 8.78 8.14 -7.75
CA ALA A 154 9.70 7.53 -8.73
C ALA A 154 11.04 7.05 -8.12
N SER A 155 11.38 7.50 -6.90
CA SER A 155 12.58 7.10 -6.16
C SER A 155 12.64 5.61 -5.76
N LYS A 156 11.59 4.82 -6.03
CA LYS A 156 11.48 3.37 -5.71
C LYS A 156 11.69 3.01 -4.23
N GLN A 157 11.59 3.97 -3.34
CA GLN A 157 11.71 3.76 -1.89
C GLN A 157 10.33 3.83 -1.26
N ASP A 158 9.66 2.71 -1.20
CA ASP A 158 8.37 2.59 -0.56
C ASP A 158 8.51 2.58 0.96
N ARG A 159 7.61 3.28 1.64
CA ARG A 159 7.47 3.21 3.10
C ARG A 159 5.99 3.23 3.48
N VAL A 160 5.64 2.40 4.44
CA VAL A 160 4.40 2.51 5.19
C VAL A 160 4.78 3.12 6.52
N LEU A 161 4.52 4.42 6.67
CA LEU A 161 4.90 5.13 7.89
C LEU A 161 4.05 4.69 9.06
N VAL A 162 4.71 4.54 10.19
CA VAL A 162 4.08 4.23 11.47
C VAL A 162 4.42 5.32 12.48
N ASN A 163 3.41 5.76 13.26
CA ASN A 163 3.66 6.58 14.42
C ASN A 163 4.06 5.67 15.58
N LEU A 164 4.94 6.15 16.43
CA LEU A 164 5.42 5.35 17.58
C LEU A 164 4.28 4.87 18.49
N GLU A 165 3.19 5.62 18.56
CA GLU A 165 2.00 5.27 19.36
C GLU A 165 1.19 4.10 18.79
N ASP A 166 1.30 3.85 17.48
CA ASP A 166 0.62 2.75 16.78
C ASP A 166 1.47 1.47 16.75
N VAL A 167 2.73 1.52 17.22
CA VAL A 167 3.64 0.37 17.23
C VAL A 167 3.41 -0.47 18.48
N PRO A 168 3.29 -1.82 18.37
CA PRO A 168 3.16 -2.69 19.53
C PRO A 168 4.28 -2.45 20.54
N PRO A 169 3.98 -2.19 21.83
CA PRO A 169 5.02 -1.96 22.84
C PRO A 169 6.06 -3.08 22.93
N VAL A 170 5.63 -4.33 22.74
CA VAL A 170 6.53 -5.50 22.74
C VAL A 170 7.57 -5.43 21.61
N LEU A 171 7.25 -4.83 20.44
CA LEU A 171 8.21 -4.64 19.36
C LEU A 171 9.25 -3.60 19.75
N VAL A 172 8.81 -2.46 20.27
CA VAL A 172 9.67 -1.34 20.69
C VAL A 172 10.64 -1.82 21.79
N ASP A 173 10.12 -2.42 22.85
CA ASP A 173 10.90 -2.87 24.00
C ASP A 173 11.91 -3.96 23.59
N SER A 174 11.49 -4.88 22.73
CA SER A 174 12.35 -5.95 22.22
C SER A 174 13.46 -5.41 21.30
N LEU A 175 13.14 -4.49 20.42
CA LEU A 175 14.13 -3.83 19.57
C LEU A 175 15.20 -3.13 20.40
N ILE A 176 14.78 -2.34 21.39
CA ILE A 176 15.70 -1.63 22.30
C ILE A 176 16.51 -2.64 23.12
N ALA A 177 15.90 -3.68 23.67
CA ALA A 177 16.61 -4.69 24.45
C ALA A 177 17.66 -5.47 23.66
N VAL A 178 17.43 -5.67 22.35
CA VAL A 178 18.33 -6.45 21.47
C VAL A 178 19.40 -5.57 20.84
N GLU A 179 19.03 -4.38 20.37
CA GLU A 179 19.91 -3.51 19.59
C GLU A 179 20.66 -2.48 20.45
N ASP A 180 19.97 -1.87 21.43
CA ASP A 180 20.53 -0.75 22.19
C ASP A 180 19.89 -0.61 23.58
N LYS A 181 20.30 -1.46 24.52
CA LYS A 181 19.72 -1.52 25.89
C LYS A 181 19.74 -0.20 26.67
N ASN A 182 20.64 0.70 26.30
CA ASN A 182 20.82 2.00 26.96
C ASN A 182 20.22 3.16 26.15
N PHE A 183 19.45 2.89 25.13
CA PHE A 183 18.90 3.89 24.20
C PHE A 183 18.35 5.14 24.89
N TRP A 184 17.54 4.97 25.91
CA TRP A 184 16.92 6.08 26.64
C TRP A 184 17.88 6.92 27.50
N ARG A 185 19.16 6.48 27.68
CA ARG A 185 20.10 7.06 28.65
C ARG A 185 21.29 7.77 28.05
N HIS A 186 21.70 7.37 26.83
CA HIS A 186 22.90 7.95 26.22
C HIS A 186 22.53 9.05 25.19
N PRO A 187 23.42 10.01 24.92
CA PRO A 187 23.20 11.11 23.97
C PRO A 187 23.66 10.72 22.53
N GLY A 188 23.13 9.65 21.96
CA GLY A 188 23.46 9.18 20.61
C GLY A 188 24.60 8.18 20.49
N ILE A 189 25.49 8.14 21.46
CA ILE A 189 26.60 7.17 21.58
C ILE A 189 26.58 6.52 22.96
N ASP A 190 26.90 5.23 23.03
CA ASP A 190 27.08 4.52 24.32
C ASP A 190 28.56 4.19 24.57
N PRO A 191 29.31 5.06 25.31
CA PRO A 191 30.71 4.80 25.59
C PRO A 191 30.96 3.53 26.39
N ARG A 192 30.01 3.14 27.25
CA ARG A 192 30.09 1.90 28.05
C ARG A 192 29.90 0.67 27.17
N GLY A 193 28.94 0.72 26.24
CA GLY A 193 28.73 -0.31 25.25
C GLY A 193 29.92 -0.48 24.32
N LEU A 194 30.53 0.62 23.89
CA LEU A 194 31.74 0.63 23.09
C LEU A 194 32.94 -0.01 23.83
N ALA A 195 33.18 0.39 25.07
CA ALA A 195 34.25 -0.17 25.90
C ALA A 195 34.03 -1.69 26.12
N ARG A 196 32.80 -2.11 26.39
CA ARG A 196 32.44 -3.53 26.52
C ARG A 196 32.67 -4.30 25.22
N SER A 197 32.28 -3.76 24.09
CA SER A 197 32.47 -4.40 22.78
C SER A 197 33.96 -4.58 22.45
N ILE A 198 34.78 -3.58 22.72
CA ILE A 198 36.24 -3.67 22.59
C ILE A 198 36.80 -4.76 23.49
N TYR A 199 36.41 -4.81 24.76
CA TYR A 199 36.84 -5.83 25.70
C TYR A 199 36.48 -7.25 25.23
N ILE A 200 35.24 -7.48 24.82
CA ILE A 200 34.76 -8.80 24.35
C ILE A 200 35.48 -9.21 23.05
N THR A 201 35.60 -8.28 22.10
CA THR A 201 36.19 -8.57 20.78
C THR A 201 37.69 -8.85 20.85
N TYR A 202 38.44 -8.03 21.61
CA TYR A 202 39.92 -8.08 21.60
C TYR A 202 40.50 -8.86 22.77
N ILE A 203 39.84 -8.88 23.93
CA ILE A 203 40.36 -9.53 25.13
C ILE A 203 39.76 -10.92 25.31
N GLN A 204 38.44 -11.07 25.20
CA GLN A 204 37.79 -12.40 25.32
C GLN A 204 37.82 -13.22 24.04
N LYS A 205 38.07 -12.59 22.87
CA LYS A 205 38.08 -13.25 21.55
C LYS A 205 36.79 -14.03 21.24
N SER A 206 35.68 -13.66 21.84
CA SER A 206 34.38 -14.37 21.74
C SER A 206 33.46 -13.86 20.63
N GLY A 207 34.03 -13.28 19.56
CA GLY A 207 33.30 -12.80 18.39
C GLY A 207 33.12 -11.28 18.38
N LYS A 208 32.73 -10.74 17.20
CA LYS A 208 32.47 -9.30 17.05
C LYS A 208 31.09 -8.97 17.65
N GLN A 209 31.05 -8.19 18.72
CA GLN A 209 29.82 -7.65 19.28
C GLN A 209 29.57 -6.24 18.73
N GLY A 210 28.37 -5.97 18.21
CA GLY A 210 27.97 -4.64 17.73
C GLY A 210 27.94 -3.63 18.89
N ALA A 211 28.50 -2.43 18.66
CA ALA A 211 28.55 -1.33 19.64
C ALA A 211 27.87 -0.07 19.11
N SER A 212 27.24 -0.11 17.95
CA SER A 212 26.52 1.02 17.36
C SER A 212 25.14 1.15 18.00
N THR A 213 24.76 2.37 18.39
CA THR A 213 23.44 2.69 18.92
C THR A 213 22.39 2.75 17.83
N LEU A 214 21.09 2.72 18.20
CA LEU A 214 19.97 2.93 17.25
C LEU A 214 20.11 4.27 16.53
N THR A 215 20.49 5.34 17.22
CA THR A 215 20.73 6.66 16.61
C THR A 215 21.84 6.61 15.56
N GLN A 216 22.93 5.93 15.82
CA GLN A 216 24.02 5.72 14.84
C GLN A 216 23.56 4.88 13.64
N GLN A 217 22.76 3.85 13.88
CA GLN A 217 22.19 3.02 12.81
C GLN A 217 21.25 3.85 11.94
N PHE A 218 20.41 4.70 12.54
CA PHE A 218 19.54 5.63 11.82
C PHE A 218 20.34 6.59 10.93
N ILE A 219 21.34 7.27 11.50
CA ILE A 219 22.24 8.15 10.74
C ILE A 219 22.89 7.42 9.56
N LYS A 220 23.40 6.22 9.80
CA LYS A 220 24.01 5.40 8.74
C LYS A 220 23.05 5.11 7.61
N ASN A 221 21.82 4.70 7.93
CA ASN A 221 20.87 4.24 6.94
C ASN A 221 20.24 5.40 6.15
N HIS A 222 19.97 6.54 6.81
CA HIS A 222 19.26 7.66 6.22
C HIS A 222 20.17 8.69 5.53
N TYR A 223 21.34 9.01 6.16
CA TYR A 223 22.18 10.13 5.71
C TYR A 223 23.52 9.72 5.08
N LEU A 224 23.98 8.48 5.31
CA LEU A 224 25.31 8.06 4.90
C LEU A 224 25.26 6.90 3.91
N THR A 225 26.42 6.64 3.26
CA THR A 225 26.60 5.50 2.37
C THR A 225 27.05 4.24 3.14
N ASN A 226 26.96 3.07 2.48
CA ASN A 226 27.38 1.79 3.07
C ASN A 226 28.90 1.57 3.11
N GLU A 227 29.73 2.59 2.83
CA GLU A 227 31.18 2.50 2.90
C GLU A 227 31.65 2.19 4.32
N GLN A 228 32.66 1.32 4.44
CA GLN A 228 33.26 0.94 5.72
C GLN A 228 34.59 1.68 5.97
N THR A 229 34.51 3.02 6.14
CA THR A 229 35.69 3.85 6.40
C THR A 229 35.67 4.47 7.80
N LEU A 230 36.85 4.72 8.39
CA LEU A 230 36.94 5.42 9.68
C LEU A 230 36.36 6.84 9.61
N SER A 231 36.56 7.52 8.49
CA SER A 231 36.00 8.85 8.21
C SER A 231 34.47 8.83 8.27
N ARG A 232 33.82 7.85 7.62
CA ARG A 232 32.36 7.68 7.70
C ARG A 232 31.92 7.38 9.14
N LYS A 233 32.63 6.53 9.89
CA LYS A 233 32.29 6.22 11.28
C LYS A 233 32.41 7.44 12.19
N LEU A 234 33.38 8.32 11.95
CA LEU A 234 33.49 9.59 12.67
C LEU A 234 32.30 10.52 12.35
N LYS A 235 31.92 10.64 11.08
CA LYS A 235 30.73 11.40 10.69
C LYS A 235 29.47 10.85 11.40
N GLU A 236 29.26 9.54 11.37
CA GLU A 236 28.15 8.86 12.03
C GLU A 236 28.06 9.21 13.52
N VAL A 237 29.19 9.18 14.24
CA VAL A 237 29.26 9.52 15.67
C VAL A 237 28.90 11.00 15.92
N LEU A 238 29.48 11.93 15.16
CA LEU A 238 29.23 13.35 15.33
C LEU A 238 27.78 13.73 14.96
N MET A 239 27.28 13.19 13.86
CA MET A 239 25.90 13.42 13.44
C MET A 239 24.88 12.83 14.43
N ALA A 240 25.21 11.69 15.05
CA ALA A 240 24.35 11.11 16.09
C ALA A 240 24.23 12.02 17.32
N LEU A 241 25.33 12.67 17.74
CA LEU A 241 25.30 13.65 18.83
C LEU A 241 24.48 14.90 18.46
N VAL A 242 24.66 15.41 17.25
CA VAL A 242 23.89 16.58 16.75
C VAL A 242 22.40 16.25 16.65
N LEU A 243 22.05 15.09 16.11
CA LEU A 243 20.67 14.66 15.95
C LEU A 243 19.96 14.55 17.32
N GLU A 244 20.61 13.98 18.31
CA GLU A 244 20.09 13.86 19.69
C GLU A 244 19.99 15.21 20.42
N TYR A 245 20.76 16.21 19.99
CA TYR A 245 20.63 17.56 20.51
C TYR A 245 19.35 18.25 20.02
N HIS A 246 18.95 18.02 18.78
CA HIS A 246 17.81 18.68 18.16
C HIS A 246 16.49 17.90 18.27
N ASN A 247 16.52 16.57 18.45
CA ASN A 247 15.36 15.72 18.41
C ASN A 247 15.20 14.89 19.70
N SER A 248 13.94 14.61 20.05
CA SER A 248 13.67 13.73 21.19
C SER A 248 14.01 12.26 20.87
N LYS A 249 14.24 11.46 21.91
CA LYS A 249 14.42 10.02 21.78
C LYS A 249 13.26 9.32 21.06
N LYS A 250 12.03 9.80 21.28
CA LYS A 250 10.84 9.27 20.64
C LYS A 250 10.86 9.55 19.14
N ASP A 251 11.19 10.77 18.73
CA ASP A 251 11.28 11.15 17.32
C ASP A 251 12.37 10.34 16.58
N ILE A 252 13.52 10.14 17.23
CA ILE A 252 14.62 9.33 16.68
C ILE A 252 14.22 7.86 16.53
N LEU A 253 13.51 7.31 17.52
CA LEU A 253 13.04 5.92 17.47
C LEU A 253 11.98 5.74 16.39
N GLU A 254 11.03 6.67 16.26
CA GLU A 254 10.04 6.68 15.18
C GLU A 254 10.72 6.77 13.81
N GLY A 255 11.71 7.67 13.70
CA GLY A 255 12.56 7.77 12.51
C GLY A 255 13.25 6.46 12.17
N TYR A 256 13.82 5.80 13.14
CA TYR A 256 14.47 4.50 12.96
C TYR A 256 13.49 3.41 12.49
N LEU A 257 12.32 3.32 13.13
CA LEU A 257 11.29 2.34 12.80
C LEU A 257 10.80 2.48 11.35
N ASN A 258 10.81 3.69 10.82
CA ASN A 258 10.39 4.00 9.46
C ASN A 258 11.54 3.89 8.42
N GLU A 259 12.81 3.91 8.84
CA GLU A 259 13.96 3.96 7.93
C GLU A 259 14.69 2.63 7.74
N ILE A 260 14.71 1.78 8.77
CA ILE A 260 15.55 0.57 8.77
C ILE A 260 15.26 -0.33 7.55
N TYR A 261 16.32 -0.79 6.87
CA TYR A 261 16.23 -1.74 5.77
C TYR A 261 15.98 -3.15 6.30
N LEU A 262 14.89 -3.79 5.85
CA LEU A 262 14.43 -5.09 6.33
C LEU A 262 14.27 -6.14 5.23
N GLY A 263 14.57 -5.82 3.98
CA GLY A 263 14.48 -6.80 2.91
C GLY A 263 14.47 -6.20 1.50
N GLN A 264 14.32 -7.08 0.50
CA GLN A 264 14.35 -6.71 -0.91
C GLN A 264 13.32 -7.49 -1.71
N ASP A 265 12.49 -6.79 -2.48
CA ASP A 265 11.56 -7.35 -3.46
C ASP A 265 12.00 -6.96 -4.88
N GLY A 266 12.69 -7.85 -5.57
CA GLY A 266 13.26 -7.54 -6.88
C GLY A 266 14.23 -6.35 -6.81
N GLN A 267 13.86 -5.22 -7.42
CA GLN A 267 14.62 -3.97 -7.36
C GLN A 267 14.12 -3.01 -6.27
N ARG A 268 13.06 -3.36 -5.54
CA ARG A 268 12.42 -2.55 -4.51
C ARG A 268 12.99 -2.90 -3.14
N ALA A 269 13.59 -1.93 -2.45
CA ALA A 269 14.03 -2.10 -1.07
C ALA A 269 12.85 -1.99 -0.09
N ILE A 270 12.81 -2.85 0.92
CA ILE A 270 11.80 -2.85 1.98
C ILE A 270 12.37 -2.08 3.16
N HIS A 271 11.89 -0.86 3.36
CA HIS A 271 12.29 0.01 4.45
C HIS A 271 11.16 0.21 5.46
N GLY A 272 11.52 0.20 6.74
CA GLY A 272 10.61 0.39 7.87
C GLY A 272 9.81 -0.84 8.24
N PHE A 273 9.41 -0.87 9.53
CA PHE A 273 8.65 -1.98 10.10
C PHE A 273 7.23 -2.05 9.55
N GLY A 274 6.61 -0.91 9.23
CA GLY A 274 5.27 -0.86 8.64
C GLY A 274 5.22 -1.58 7.30
N LEU A 275 6.10 -1.20 6.35
CA LEU A 275 6.17 -1.87 5.06
C LEU A 275 6.60 -3.34 5.17
N ALA A 276 7.53 -3.65 6.09
CA ALA A 276 7.96 -5.03 6.30
C ALA A 276 6.83 -5.92 6.86
N SER A 277 5.99 -5.39 7.75
CA SER A 277 4.79 -6.08 8.25
C SER A 277 3.84 -6.45 7.11
N GLU A 278 3.50 -5.47 6.30
CA GLU A 278 2.68 -5.72 5.11
C GLU A 278 3.40 -6.66 4.12
N TYR A 279 4.70 -6.47 3.88
CA TYR A 279 5.46 -7.26 2.92
C TYR A 279 5.56 -8.73 3.30
N TYR A 280 5.84 -9.06 4.54
CA TYR A 280 6.03 -10.45 4.95
C TYR A 280 4.74 -11.13 5.40
N PHE A 281 3.78 -10.39 5.99
CA PHE A 281 2.62 -10.98 6.68
C PHE A 281 1.27 -10.51 6.15
N ASP A 282 1.25 -9.50 5.28
CA ASP A 282 0.01 -8.86 4.79
C ASP A 282 -0.90 -8.36 5.94
N LYS A 283 -0.26 -7.77 6.97
CA LYS A 283 -0.90 -7.26 8.20
C LYS A 283 -0.42 -5.86 8.51
N GLU A 284 -1.28 -5.07 9.16
CA GLU A 284 -0.84 -3.84 9.81
C GLU A 284 0.11 -4.18 10.98
N LEU A 285 1.06 -3.29 11.27
CA LEU A 285 2.08 -3.53 12.30
C LEU A 285 1.48 -3.84 13.69
N LYS A 286 0.35 -3.18 14.02
CA LYS A 286 -0.37 -3.37 15.28
C LYS A 286 -1.02 -4.76 15.44
N ASP A 287 -1.26 -5.46 14.32
CA ASP A 287 -1.96 -6.75 14.28
C ASP A 287 -1.00 -7.95 14.26
N LEU A 288 0.31 -7.70 14.36
CA LEU A 288 1.32 -8.75 14.37
C LEU A 288 1.27 -9.59 15.64
N GLY A 289 1.34 -10.90 15.45
CA GLY A 289 1.58 -11.85 16.54
C GLY A 289 3.03 -11.80 17.04
N LEU A 290 3.24 -12.33 18.24
CA LEU A 290 4.56 -12.31 18.91
C LEU A 290 5.68 -12.96 18.06
N HIS A 291 5.37 -14.07 17.37
CA HIS A 291 6.32 -14.77 16.50
C HIS A 291 6.70 -13.94 15.25
N GLU A 292 5.76 -13.14 14.73
CA GLU A 292 5.96 -12.25 13.60
C GLU A 292 6.80 -11.03 14.00
N VAL A 293 6.51 -10.44 15.16
CA VAL A 293 7.33 -9.37 15.76
C VAL A 293 8.78 -9.83 15.93
N ALA A 294 8.98 -11.00 16.53
CA ALA A 294 10.32 -11.57 16.73
C ALA A 294 11.05 -11.84 15.41
N MET A 295 10.31 -12.21 14.36
CA MET A 295 10.87 -12.42 13.03
C MET A 295 11.34 -11.09 12.43
N LEU A 296 10.54 -10.01 12.48
CA LEU A 296 10.96 -8.69 11.98
C LEU A 296 12.20 -8.15 12.71
N ILE A 297 12.26 -8.30 14.05
CA ILE A 297 13.45 -7.90 14.83
C ILE A 297 14.67 -8.73 14.39
N GLY A 298 14.48 -9.99 14.07
CA GLY A 298 15.52 -10.88 13.57
C GLY A 298 16.14 -10.42 12.24
N LEU A 299 15.39 -9.71 11.40
CA LEU A 299 15.87 -9.17 10.12
C LEU A 299 16.81 -7.97 10.28
N VAL A 300 16.71 -7.19 11.34
CA VAL A 300 17.40 -5.90 11.52
C VAL A 300 18.90 -5.98 11.24
N ARG A 301 19.59 -7.01 11.67
CA ARG A 301 21.05 -7.15 11.49
C ARG A 301 21.45 -7.78 10.18
N GLU A 302 20.66 -8.70 9.67
CA GLU A 302 21.02 -9.57 8.54
C GLU A 302 19.82 -9.77 7.60
N PRO A 303 19.22 -8.68 7.05
CA PRO A 303 17.97 -8.76 6.29
C PRO A 303 18.07 -9.66 5.05
N GLY A 304 19.25 -9.77 4.44
CA GLY A 304 19.44 -10.64 3.28
C GLY A 304 19.58 -12.12 3.63
N LEU A 305 20.25 -12.45 4.74
CA LEU A 305 20.44 -13.83 5.17
C LEU A 305 19.22 -14.37 5.94
N ALA A 306 18.56 -13.50 6.71
CA ALA A 306 17.39 -13.85 7.48
C ALA A 306 16.07 -13.69 6.72
N ASP A 307 16.12 -13.43 5.41
CA ASP A 307 14.92 -13.35 4.56
C ASP A 307 14.14 -14.67 4.62
N PRO A 308 12.92 -14.69 5.17
CA PRO A 308 12.18 -15.93 5.42
C PRO A 308 11.69 -16.63 4.16
N ARG A 309 11.64 -15.93 3.02
CA ARG A 309 11.28 -16.49 1.72
C ARG A 309 12.44 -17.18 1.02
N ARG A 310 13.66 -16.65 1.23
CA ARG A 310 14.89 -17.18 0.62
C ARG A 310 15.57 -18.21 1.49
N HIS A 311 15.53 -18.00 2.80
CA HIS A 311 16.23 -18.81 3.79
C HIS A 311 15.33 -19.16 4.99
N PRO A 312 14.22 -19.89 4.80
CA PRO A 312 13.20 -20.11 5.83
C PRO A 312 13.75 -20.79 7.09
N GLU A 313 14.67 -21.72 6.95
CA GLU A 313 15.27 -22.42 8.10
C GLU A 313 16.12 -21.47 8.96
N TYR A 314 16.93 -20.63 8.32
CA TYR A 314 17.73 -19.62 9.02
C TYR A 314 16.85 -18.56 9.67
N ALA A 315 15.81 -18.10 8.98
CA ALA A 315 14.83 -17.16 9.51
C ALA A 315 14.12 -17.74 10.74
N LEU A 316 13.75 -19.02 10.72
CA LEU A 316 13.14 -19.72 11.86
C LEU A 316 14.08 -19.78 13.07
N GLN A 317 15.34 -20.14 12.85
CA GLN A 317 16.36 -20.14 13.91
C GLN A 317 16.55 -18.73 14.48
N ARG A 318 16.62 -17.72 13.61
CA ARG A 318 16.81 -16.32 13.99
C ARG A 318 15.62 -15.81 14.81
N ARG A 319 14.38 -16.08 14.36
CA ARG A 319 13.15 -15.77 15.10
C ARG A 319 13.14 -16.40 16.49
N ASN A 320 13.47 -17.68 16.58
CA ASN A 320 13.50 -18.40 17.86
C ASN A 320 14.56 -17.85 18.81
N MET A 321 15.71 -17.42 18.28
CA MET A 321 16.72 -16.73 19.06
C MET A 321 16.21 -15.39 19.59
N MET A 322 15.48 -14.60 18.78
CA MET A 322 14.89 -13.35 19.25
C MET A 322 13.86 -13.59 20.35
N LEU A 323 12.98 -14.57 20.20
CA LEU A 323 12.03 -14.96 21.25
C LEU A 323 12.75 -15.34 22.57
N GLY A 324 13.86 -16.06 22.48
CA GLY A 324 14.70 -16.36 23.65
C GLY A 324 15.30 -15.11 24.31
N LEU A 325 15.77 -14.15 23.51
CA LEU A 325 16.27 -12.87 24.02
C LEU A 325 15.16 -12.01 24.65
N MET A 326 13.95 -12.03 24.10
CA MET A 326 12.80 -11.33 24.65
C MET A 326 12.43 -11.91 26.02
N GLN A 327 12.42 -13.22 26.17
CA GLN A 327 12.18 -13.90 27.43
C GLN A 327 13.28 -13.61 28.46
N GLN A 328 14.56 -13.68 28.08
CA GLN A 328 15.70 -13.38 28.96
C GLN A 328 15.70 -11.93 29.48
N ASN A 329 15.11 -11.01 28.72
CA ASN A 329 14.93 -9.62 29.15
C ASN A 329 13.57 -9.38 29.87
N ASN A 330 12.82 -10.45 30.22
CA ASN A 330 11.51 -10.40 30.88
C ASN A 330 10.43 -9.60 30.12
N LEU A 331 10.50 -9.56 28.80
CA LEU A 331 9.51 -8.89 27.94
C LEU A 331 8.32 -9.79 27.63
N ILE A 332 8.52 -11.09 27.68
CA ILE A 332 7.50 -12.12 27.46
C ILE A 332 7.67 -13.26 28.47
N SER A 333 6.60 -14.01 28.73
CA SER A 333 6.65 -15.18 29.57
C SER A 333 7.31 -16.39 28.87
N GLU A 334 7.78 -17.37 29.61
CA GLU A 334 8.29 -18.64 29.06
C GLU A 334 7.19 -19.40 28.29
N ALA A 335 5.94 -19.31 28.73
CA ALA A 335 4.80 -19.94 28.08
C ALA A 335 4.54 -19.29 26.70
N ASP A 336 4.52 -17.93 26.62
CA ASP A 336 4.34 -17.20 25.38
C ASP A 336 5.50 -17.47 24.41
N MET A 337 6.73 -17.53 24.92
CA MET A 337 7.90 -17.87 24.10
C MET A 337 7.73 -19.27 23.46
N LYS A 338 7.38 -20.28 24.25
CA LYS A 338 7.21 -21.65 23.74
C LYS A 338 6.06 -21.74 22.73
N LEU A 339 4.96 -21.05 23.01
CA LEU A 339 3.83 -20.96 22.08
C LEU A 339 4.25 -20.31 20.76
N ALA A 340 4.91 -19.16 20.82
CA ALA A 340 5.38 -18.44 19.63
C ALA A 340 6.43 -19.24 18.83
N GLN A 341 7.29 -20.01 19.52
CA GLN A 341 8.26 -20.89 18.85
C GLN A 341 7.61 -22.08 18.15
N SER A 342 6.44 -22.54 18.59
CA SER A 342 5.71 -23.64 17.95
C SER A 342 4.97 -23.24 16.68
N LEU A 343 4.74 -21.94 16.47
CA LEU A 343 4.06 -21.42 15.30
C LEU A 343 4.98 -21.41 14.06
N PRO A 344 4.43 -21.55 12.84
CA PRO A 344 5.17 -21.40 11.60
C PRO A 344 5.65 -19.94 11.42
N LEU A 345 6.35 -19.65 10.33
CA LEU A 345 6.79 -18.28 10.02
C LEU A 345 5.64 -17.37 9.53
N ASP A 346 4.55 -17.96 9.05
CA ASP A 346 3.34 -17.30 8.52
C ASP A 346 3.60 -16.27 7.42
N VAL A 347 4.70 -16.42 6.69
CA VAL A 347 5.07 -15.51 5.62
C VAL A 347 4.22 -15.74 4.39
N VAL A 348 3.56 -14.70 3.91
CA VAL A 348 2.73 -14.79 2.70
C VAL A 348 3.58 -14.98 1.43
N PRO A 349 3.12 -15.78 0.46
CA PRO A 349 3.82 -15.98 -0.82
C PRO A 349 3.98 -14.67 -1.61
N VAL A 350 5.07 -14.55 -2.39
CA VAL A 350 5.34 -13.37 -3.24
C VAL A 350 4.21 -13.09 -4.24
N ASP A 351 3.58 -14.14 -4.77
CA ASP A 351 2.50 -13.99 -5.75
C ASP A 351 1.22 -13.39 -5.14
N ALA A 352 0.97 -13.61 -3.85
CA ALA A 352 -0.13 -12.96 -3.14
C ALA A 352 0.07 -11.42 -3.02
N GLN A 353 1.33 -10.96 -3.06
CA GLN A 353 1.67 -9.54 -2.96
C GLN A 353 1.72 -8.81 -4.29
N ARG A 354 2.03 -9.50 -5.40
CA ARG A 354 1.89 -8.93 -6.74
C ARG A 354 0.44 -8.55 -7.06
N ALA A 355 -0.51 -9.08 -6.29
CA ALA A 355 -1.92 -8.69 -6.30
C ALA A 355 -2.22 -7.36 -5.56
N ARG A 356 -1.20 -6.59 -5.10
CA ARG A 356 -1.41 -5.31 -4.39
C ARG A 356 -2.03 -4.20 -5.23
N VAL A 357 -1.85 -4.25 -6.55
CA VAL A 357 -2.68 -3.45 -7.43
C VAL A 357 -3.90 -4.30 -7.76
N ARG A 358 -4.93 -4.17 -6.93
CA ARG A 358 -6.24 -4.74 -7.28
C ARG A 358 -6.78 -3.97 -8.47
N PHE A 359 -7.27 -4.66 -9.48
CA PHE A 359 -7.88 -4.06 -10.67
C PHE A 359 -6.94 -3.14 -11.47
N PRO A 360 -5.78 -3.64 -11.95
CA PRO A 360 -4.74 -2.83 -12.58
C PRO A 360 -5.25 -1.99 -13.76
N ALA A 361 -6.20 -2.50 -14.54
CA ALA A 361 -6.76 -1.76 -15.67
C ALA A 361 -7.55 -0.51 -15.23
N PHE A 362 -8.21 -0.54 -14.07
CA PHE A 362 -8.86 0.62 -13.51
C PHE A 362 -7.84 1.61 -12.91
N VAL A 363 -6.83 1.09 -12.25
CA VAL A 363 -5.75 1.90 -11.68
C VAL A 363 -4.99 2.65 -12.78
N ASP A 364 -4.77 2.06 -13.96
CA ASP A 364 -4.20 2.77 -15.11
C ASP A 364 -5.05 3.99 -15.51
N LEU A 365 -6.39 3.86 -15.49
CA LEU A 365 -7.29 4.99 -15.74
C LEU A 365 -7.14 6.09 -14.69
N VAL A 366 -7.03 5.70 -13.41
CA VAL A 366 -6.79 6.65 -12.31
C VAL A 366 -5.48 7.40 -12.52
N TYR A 367 -4.39 6.72 -12.84
CA TYR A 367 -3.10 7.35 -13.13
C TYR A 367 -3.17 8.32 -14.30
N GLN A 368 -3.88 7.95 -15.38
CA GLN A 368 -4.06 8.84 -16.53
C GLN A 368 -4.80 10.13 -16.13
N GLN A 369 -5.92 10.01 -15.40
CA GLN A 369 -6.70 11.17 -14.97
C GLN A 369 -5.95 12.04 -13.95
N LEU A 370 -5.23 11.44 -13.01
CA LEU A 370 -4.43 12.20 -12.05
C LEU A 370 -3.29 12.96 -12.74
N GLY A 371 -2.63 12.34 -13.73
CA GLY A 371 -1.55 12.97 -14.49
C GLY A 371 -1.96 14.21 -15.28
N GLU A 372 -3.25 14.39 -15.57
CA GLU A 372 -3.79 15.60 -16.22
C GLU A 372 -3.89 16.80 -15.27
N HIS A 373 -4.00 16.55 -13.94
CA HIS A 373 -4.32 17.59 -12.95
C HIS A 373 -3.26 17.77 -11.87
N TYR A 374 -2.45 16.73 -11.57
CA TYR A 374 -1.48 16.71 -10.47
C TYR A 374 -0.09 16.36 -10.99
N LYS A 375 0.93 16.96 -10.38
CA LYS A 375 2.32 16.53 -10.58
C LYS A 375 2.59 15.30 -9.69
N GLU A 376 3.50 14.45 -10.11
CA GLU A 376 3.92 13.26 -9.35
C GLU A 376 4.36 13.62 -7.92
N GLU A 377 5.03 14.76 -7.75
CA GLU A 377 5.48 15.25 -6.44
C GLU A 377 4.32 15.54 -5.49
N ASP A 378 3.18 16.04 -5.97
CA ASP A 378 2.03 16.37 -5.14
C ASP A 378 1.32 15.09 -4.65
N LEU A 379 1.33 14.04 -5.47
CA LEU A 379 0.73 12.75 -5.15
C LEU A 379 1.57 11.90 -4.16
N THR A 380 2.81 12.29 -3.92
CA THR A 380 3.76 11.48 -3.17
C THR A 380 4.25 12.12 -1.87
N LYS A 381 3.86 13.37 -1.57
CA LYS A 381 4.34 14.10 -0.39
C LYS A 381 3.38 14.05 0.79
N ASP A 382 2.07 14.13 0.55
CA ASP A 382 1.09 14.48 1.58
C ASP A 382 0.19 13.31 2.02
N GLY A 383 0.46 12.08 1.58
CA GLY A 383 -0.32 10.89 1.95
C GLY A 383 -1.80 11.01 1.59
N LEU A 384 -2.10 11.50 0.39
CA LEU A 384 -3.47 11.76 -0.06
C LEU A 384 -4.31 10.48 -0.09
N ASN A 385 -5.56 10.57 0.32
CA ASN A 385 -6.56 9.55 0.09
C ASN A 385 -7.36 9.90 -1.17
N ILE A 386 -7.23 9.08 -2.20
CA ILE A 386 -7.88 9.25 -3.51
C ILE A 386 -9.04 8.29 -3.60
N PHE A 387 -10.25 8.81 -3.54
CA PHE A 387 -11.47 8.03 -3.70
C PHE A 387 -11.90 8.01 -5.15
N THR A 388 -12.19 6.81 -5.66
CA THR A 388 -12.58 6.60 -7.06
C THR A 388 -14.04 6.17 -7.17
N THR A 389 -14.53 6.10 -8.41
CA THR A 389 -15.86 5.59 -8.74
C THR A 389 -15.91 4.07 -8.93
N LEU A 390 -14.78 3.36 -8.79
CA LEU A 390 -14.73 1.91 -8.90
C LEU A 390 -15.74 1.24 -7.97
N ASP A 391 -16.62 0.44 -8.52
CA ASP A 391 -17.49 -0.46 -7.76
C ASP A 391 -16.86 -1.86 -7.69
N PRO A 392 -16.40 -2.31 -6.51
CA PRO A 392 -15.69 -3.59 -6.39
C PRO A 392 -16.54 -4.80 -6.82
N LEU A 393 -17.85 -4.76 -6.54
CA LEU A 393 -18.75 -5.85 -6.91
C LEU A 393 -19.01 -5.89 -8.41
N ILE A 394 -19.25 -4.74 -9.03
CA ILE A 394 -19.44 -4.64 -10.50
C ILE A 394 -18.16 -5.05 -11.20
N GLN A 395 -17.02 -4.60 -10.71
CA GLN A 395 -15.70 -4.97 -11.24
C GLN A 395 -15.52 -6.51 -11.20
N GLN A 396 -15.76 -7.13 -10.04
CA GLN A 396 -15.61 -8.58 -9.87
C GLN A 396 -16.59 -9.35 -10.76
N LYS A 397 -17.87 -9.00 -10.75
CA LYS A 397 -18.90 -9.63 -11.61
C LYS A 397 -18.55 -9.52 -13.09
N THR A 398 -18.01 -8.37 -13.52
CA THR A 398 -17.57 -8.16 -14.91
C THR A 398 -16.38 -9.04 -15.26
N GLN A 399 -15.40 -9.16 -14.36
CA GLN A 399 -14.25 -10.06 -14.52
C GLN A 399 -14.70 -11.52 -14.67
N ASP A 400 -15.57 -11.98 -13.77
CA ASP A 400 -16.05 -13.37 -13.76
C ASP A 400 -16.84 -13.69 -15.03
N ALA A 401 -17.70 -12.78 -15.48
CA ALA A 401 -18.45 -12.93 -16.71
C ALA A 401 -17.54 -13.07 -17.95
N LEU A 402 -16.51 -12.22 -18.06
CA LEU A 402 -15.57 -12.27 -19.18
C LEU A 402 -14.68 -13.51 -19.15
N THR A 403 -14.10 -13.82 -17.99
CA THR A 403 -13.21 -14.99 -17.86
C THR A 403 -13.96 -16.30 -18.10
N GLY A 404 -15.22 -16.39 -17.67
CA GLY A 404 -16.09 -17.54 -17.91
C GLY A 404 -16.56 -17.69 -19.36
N ALA A 405 -16.82 -16.56 -20.05
CA ALA A 405 -17.33 -16.58 -21.42
C ALA A 405 -16.26 -16.93 -22.47
N LEU A 406 -15.03 -16.44 -22.32
CA LEU A 406 -13.98 -16.58 -23.35
C LEU A 406 -13.66 -18.03 -23.73
N PRO A 407 -13.49 -18.98 -22.80
CA PRO A 407 -13.23 -20.38 -23.17
C PRO A 407 -14.38 -21.02 -23.95
N THR A 408 -15.61 -20.66 -23.60
CA THR A 408 -16.83 -21.15 -24.29
C THR A 408 -16.88 -20.63 -25.73
N LEU A 409 -16.57 -19.34 -25.93
CA LEU A 409 -16.51 -18.72 -27.26
C LEU A 409 -15.39 -19.33 -28.11
N GLU A 410 -14.22 -19.58 -27.54
CA GLU A 410 -13.10 -20.24 -28.23
C GLU A 410 -13.49 -21.63 -28.71
N LYS A 411 -14.09 -22.43 -27.84
CA LYS A 411 -14.56 -23.78 -28.16
C LYS A 411 -15.63 -23.74 -29.26
N ARG A 412 -16.61 -22.86 -29.14
CA ARG A 412 -17.72 -22.74 -30.11
C ARG A 412 -17.22 -22.35 -31.51
N ASN A 413 -16.15 -21.54 -31.59
CA ASN A 413 -15.61 -21.07 -32.86
C ASN A 413 -14.36 -21.85 -33.34
N GLY A 414 -14.02 -22.97 -32.72
CA GLY A 414 -12.86 -23.79 -33.13
C GLY A 414 -11.51 -23.07 -32.96
N LEU A 415 -11.42 -22.09 -32.04
CA LEU A 415 -10.21 -21.33 -31.81
C LEU A 415 -9.29 -22.04 -30.82
N LYS A 416 -7.99 -21.74 -30.89
CA LYS A 416 -7.02 -22.26 -29.93
C LYS A 416 -7.33 -21.71 -28.53
N LYS A 417 -7.04 -22.49 -27.49
CA LYS A 417 -7.14 -22.08 -26.10
C LYS A 417 -6.31 -20.78 -25.87
N ASN A 418 -6.88 -19.83 -25.17
CA ASN A 418 -6.26 -18.53 -24.84
C ASN A 418 -5.96 -17.63 -26.06
N PHE A 419 -6.66 -17.84 -27.17
CA PHE A 419 -6.50 -17.04 -28.37
C PHE A 419 -7.23 -15.69 -28.28
N LEU A 420 -8.46 -15.70 -27.71
CA LEU A 420 -9.27 -14.48 -27.59
C LEU A 420 -8.75 -13.58 -26.48
N GLN A 421 -8.78 -12.29 -26.74
CA GLN A 421 -8.58 -11.22 -25.76
C GLN A 421 -9.86 -10.42 -25.62
N SER A 422 -10.04 -9.78 -24.46
CA SER A 422 -11.23 -8.98 -24.19
C SER A 422 -10.89 -7.72 -23.42
N ALA A 423 -11.77 -6.73 -23.52
CA ALA A 423 -11.80 -5.55 -22.68
C ALA A 423 -13.27 -5.18 -22.43
N ALA A 424 -13.52 -4.55 -21.29
CA ALA A 424 -14.83 -4.01 -20.96
C ALA A 424 -14.69 -2.75 -20.11
N VAL A 425 -15.63 -1.82 -20.29
CA VAL A 425 -15.82 -0.65 -19.45
C VAL A 425 -17.29 -0.61 -19.06
N VAL A 426 -17.57 -0.51 -17.76
CA VAL A 426 -18.92 -0.35 -17.23
C VAL A 426 -19.08 1.07 -16.74
N VAL A 427 -20.12 1.75 -17.25
CA VAL A 427 -20.39 3.17 -16.96
C VAL A 427 -21.80 3.30 -16.40
N ASN A 428 -21.93 4.12 -15.37
CA ASN A 428 -23.24 4.53 -14.84
C ASN A 428 -23.90 5.51 -15.83
N THR A 429 -25.07 5.17 -16.32
CA THR A 429 -25.80 5.98 -17.31
C THR A 429 -26.36 7.28 -16.76
N GLY A 430 -26.49 7.39 -15.42
CA GLY A 430 -27.05 8.59 -14.77
C GLY A 430 -26.05 9.75 -14.61
N ASN A 431 -24.78 9.43 -14.39
CA ASN A 431 -23.73 10.42 -14.07
C ASN A 431 -22.42 10.20 -14.84
N ALA A 432 -22.37 9.22 -15.76
CA ALA A 432 -21.20 8.84 -16.55
C ALA A 432 -19.97 8.37 -15.73
N GLU A 433 -20.14 8.00 -14.48
CA GLU A 433 -19.06 7.41 -13.66
C GLU A 433 -18.64 6.05 -14.19
N VAL A 434 -17.32 5.84 -14.29
CA VAL A 434 -16.75 4.54 -14.67
C VAL A 434 -16.73 3.65 -13.43
N LEU A 435 -17.52 2.58 -13.45
CA LEU A 435 -17.69 1.65 -12.32
C LEU A 435 -16.75 0.45 -12.40
N ALA A 436 -16.33 0.04 -13.60
CA ALA A 436 -15.42 -1.07 -13.80
C ALA A 436 -14.62 -0.93 -15.08
N VAL A 437 -13.37 -1.42 -15.09
CA VAL A 437 -12.50 -1.49 -16.28
C VAL A 437 -11.79 -2.83 -16.30
N ILE A 438 -11.97 -3.58 -17.38
CA ILE A 438 -11.25 -4.81 -17.67
C ILE A 438 -10.36 -4.58 -18.90
N GLY A 439 -9.06 -4.69 -18.74
CA GLY A 439 -8.08 -4.39 -19.81
C GLY A 439 -7.58 -5.61 -20.58
N SER A 440 -7.80 -6.82 -20.06
CA SER A 440 -7.27 -8.03 -20.65
C SER A 440 -8.10 -9.27 -20.29
N ARG A 441 -7.75 -10.39 -20.94
CA ARG A 441 -8.30 -11.73 -20.63
C ARG A 441 -8.01 -12.16 -19.19
N VAL A 442 -6.86 -11.76 -18.64
CA VAL A 442 -6.44 -12.04 -17.26
C VAL A 442 -6.49 -10.72 -16.48
N PRO A 443 -7.63 -10.42 -15.83
CA PRO A 443 -7.92 -9.09 -15.33
C PRO A 443 -6.95 -8.56 -14.26
N ASN A 444 -6.37 -9.45 -13.46
CA ASN A 444 -5.49 -9.09 -12.34
C ASN A 444 -3.99 -9.05 -12.72
N GLU A 445 -3.65 -9.33 -13.98
CA GLU A 445 -2.27 -9.19 -14.46
C GLU A 445 -2.02 -7.77 -14.98
N GLN A 446 -0.90 -7.19 -14.57
CA GLN A 446 -0.39 -5.95 -15.16
C GLN A 446 0.06 -6.24 -16.59
N GLY A 447 -0.38 -5.42 -17.54
CA GLY A 447 -0.02 -5.59 -18.93
C GLY A 447 -0.72 -4.57 -19.84
N TYR A 448 -0.81 -4.89 -21.13
CA TYR A 448 -1.45 -4.02 -22.11
C TYR A 448 -2.96 -3.87 -21.83
N ASN A 449 -3.35 -2.69 -21.41
CA ASN A 449 -4.73 -2.34 -21.10
C ASN A 449 -5.50 -2.00 -22.40
N ARG A 450 -6.26 -2.99 -22.90
CA ARG A 450 -7.00 -2.85 -24.16
C ARG A 450 -8.18 -1.90 -24.05
N ALA A 451 -8.71 -1.69 -22.86
CA ALA A 451 -9.81 -0.77 -22.63
C ALA A 451 -9.39 0.68 -22.89
N LEU A 452 -8.14 1.04 -22.52
CA LEU A 452 -7.62 2.40 -22.65
C LEU A 452 -6.80 2.63 -23.92
N TYR A 453 -6.00 1.65 -24.33
CA TYR A 453 -4.96 1.86 -25.36
C TYR A 453 -5.23 1.15 -26.69
N SER A 454 -6.25 0.33 -26.79
CA SER A 454 -6.51 -0.42 -28.03
C SER A 454 -7.18 0.47 -29.07
N LEU A 455 -6.50 0.69 -30.17
CA LEU A 455 -7.05 1.39 -31.34
C LEU A 455 -7.72 0.35 -32.25
N ARG A 456 -9.05 0.37 -32.31
CA ARG A 456 -9.86 -0.53 -33.13
C ARG A 456 -10.86 0.24 -33.98
N ASN A 457 -11.19 -0.34 -35.13
CA ASN A 457 -12.28 0.17 -35.94
C ASN A 457 -13.59 0.09 -35.17
N ILE A 458 -14.23 1.24 -34.99
CA ILE A 458 -15.48 1.35 -34.22
C ILE A 458 -16.66 0.66 -34.93
N GLY A 459 -16.63 0.56 -36.26
CA GLY A 459 -17.66 -0.08 -37.07
C GLY A 459 -19.04 0.52 -36.77
N SER A 460 -20.06 -0.34 -36.67
CA SER A 460 -21.45 0.08 -36.43
C SER A 460 -21.72 0.68 -35.06
N VAL A 461 -20.80 0.60 -34.11
CA VAL A 461 -20.94 1.25 -32.80
C VAL A 461 -20.98 2.79 -32.92
N VAL A 462 -20.51 3.36 -34.03
CA VAL A 462 -20.64 4.78 -34.31
C VAL A 462 -22.08 5.21 -34.65
N LYS A 463 -22.94 4.28 -35.11
CA LYS A 463 -24.30 4.62 -35.58
C LYS A 463 -25.12 5.40 -34.55
N PRO A 464 -25.22 5.02 -33.27
CA PRO A 464 -25.98 5.79 -32.29
C PRO A 464 -25.57 7.26 -32.23
N MET A 465 -24.26 7.57 -32.35
CA MET A 465 -23.76 8.95 -32.35
C MET A 465 -24.18 9.71 -33.61
N VAL A 466 -24.14 9.06 -34.79
CA VAL A 466 -24.59 9.67 -36.04
C VAL A 466 -26.08 9.96 -35.99
N TYR A 467 -26.88 9.03 -35.46
CA TYR A 467 -28.31 9.23 -35.34
C TYR A 467 -28.66 10.28 -34.30
N LEU A 468 -27.98 10.30 -33.16
CA LEU A 468 -28.15 11.33 -32.13
C LEU A 468 -27.89 12.72 -32.72
N THR A 469 -26.77 12.88 -33.46
CA THR A 469 -26.44 14.14 -34.14
C THR A 469 -27.52 14.57 -35.13
N ALA A 470 -28.12 13.64 -35.87
CA ALA A 470 -29.25 13.96 -36.73
C ALA A 470 -30.48 14.45 -35.94
N LEU A 471 -30.79 13.77 -34.84
CA LEU A 471 -31.95 14.06 -33.98
C LEU A 471 -31.80 15.35 -33.16
N GLU A 472 -30.59 15.91 -33.03
CA GLU A 472 -30.35 17.26 -32.48
C GLU A 472 -30.97 18.37 -33.33
N TYR A 473 -31.34 18.04 -34.58
CA TYR A 473 -32.02 18.97 -35.49
C TYR A 473 -33.47 18.50 -35.78
N PRO A 474 -34.39 18.54 -34.80
CA PRO A 474 -35.72 17.93 -34.89
C PRO A 474 -36.61 18.58 -35.99
N GLN A 475 -36.26 19.79 -36.43
CA GLN A 475 -36.90 20.48 -37.57
C GLN A 475 -36.53 19.85 -38.92
N LEU A 476 -35.43 19.08 -38.99
CA LEU A 476 -34.95 18.43 -40.22
C LEU A 476 -35.09 16.91 -40.16
N TYR A 477 -34.84 16.35 -39.00
CA TYR A 477 -34.76 14.90 -38.79
C TYR A 477 -35.61 14.45 -37.61
N THR A 478 -36.42 13.42 -37.83
CA THR A 478 -37.18 12.70 -36.80
C THR A 478 -36.96 11.21 -36.99
N LEU A 479 -37.42 10.38 -36.06
CA LEU A 479 -37.38 8.93 -36.18
C LEU A 479 -38.11 8.41 -37.44
N ALA A 480 -39.10 9.14 -37.91
CA ALA A 480 -39.87 8.83 -39.11
C ALA A 480 -39.23 9.41 -40.42
N THR A 481 -38.13 10.14 -40.34
CA THR A 481 -37.49 10.69 -41.53
C THR A 481 -37.09 9.55 -42.49
N PRO A 482 -37.56 9.59 -43.78
CA PRO A 482 -37.22 8.56 -44.72
C PRO A 482 -35.77 8.68 -45.19
N LEU A 483 -35.08 7.56 -45.21
CA LEU A 483 -33.76 7.38 -45.79
C LEU A 483 -33.84 6.46 -47.00
N ASP A 484 -32.98 6.69 -47.99
CA ASP A 484 -32.88 5.87 -49.21
C ASP A 484 -31.71 4.88 -49.05
N ASP A 485 -32.04 3.61 -48.88
CA ASP A 485 -31.08 2.51 -48.81
C ASP A 485 -30.83 1.87 -50.20
N SER A 486 -30.85 2.67 -51.26
CA SER A 486 -30.47 2.24 -52.61
C SER A 486 -28.94 2.03 -52.71
N PRO A 487 -28.48 1.21 -53.70
CA PRO A 487 -27.05 1.01 -53.91
C PRO A 487 -26.28 2.29 -54.08
N LEU A 488 -25.34 2.55 -53.20
CA LEU A 488 -24.49 3.73 -53.24
C LEU A 488 -23.14 3.44 -53.89
N ASN A 489 -22.76 4.23 -54.91
CA ASN A 489 -21.46 4.16 -55.55
C ASN A 489 -20.81 5.55 -55.54
N TYR A 490 -19.83 5.71 -54.66
CA TYR A 490 -19.13 6.99 -54.51
C TYR A 490 -17.68 6.87 -55.00
N LYS A 491 -17.31 7.74 -55.96
CA LYS A 491 -15.93 7.79 -56.48
C LYS A 491 -15.11 8.82 -55.73
N THR A 492 -14.04 8.38 -55.08
CA THR A 492 -13.07 9.23 -54.38
C THR A 492 -11.65 8.74 -54.61
N GLY A 493 -10.70 9.61 -54.94
CA GLY A 493 -9.29 9.27 -55.12
C GLY A 493 -9.02 8.15 -56.12
N GLY A 494 -9.80 8.06 -57.22
CA GLY A 494 -9.66 7.05 -58.27
C GLY A 494 -10.19 5.64 -57.87
N LYS A 495 -10.78 5.50 -56.70
CA LYS A 495 -11.42 4.26 -56.23
C LYS A 495 -12.93 4.46 -56.09
N THR A 496 -13.70 3.42 -56.42
CA THR A 496 -15.15 3.41 -56.19
C THR A 496 -15.42 2.76 -54.83
N TRP A 497 -16.08 3.50 -53.93
CA TRP A 497 -16.56 2.96 -52.65
C TRP A 497 -18.04 2.61 -52.81
N SER A 498 -18.36 1.34 -52.59
CA SER A 498 -19.71 0.80 -52.72
C SER A 498 -20.03 -0.01 -51.43
N PRO A 499 -20.52 0.66 -50.40
CA PRO A 499 -20.89 0.00 -49.15
C PRO A 499 -22.06 -0.97 -49.38
N LYS A 500 -22.11 -2.02 -48.56
CA LYS A 500 -23.21 -3.00 -48.56
C LYS A 500 -23.69 -3.18 -47.14
N ASN A 501 -24.98 -3.40 -46.98
CA ASN A 501 -25.57 -3.81 -45.74
C ASN A 501 -25.03 -5.20 -45.31
N TYR A 502 -25.13 -5.52 -44.00
CA TYR A 502 -24.65 -6.79 -43.45
C TYR A 502 -25.30 -7.99 -44.12
N ASP A 503 -26.61 -7.90 -44.41
CA ASP A 503 -27.40 -8.94 -45.09
C ASP A 503 -27.21 -8.93 -46.62
N LYS A 504 -26.38 -8.01 -47.14
CA LYS A 504 -26.10 -7.82 -48.59
C LYS A 504 -27.32 -7.43 -49.41
N ARG A 505 -28.39 -6.94 -48.80
CA ARG A 505 -29.62 -6.49 -49.46
C ARG A 505 -29.75 -4.98 -49.31
N ASN A 506 -30.48 -4.36 -50.25
CA ASN A 506 -30.92 -2.98 -50.20
C ASN A 506 -32.41 -2.97 -49.86
N HIS A 507 -32.81 -2.17 -48.88
CA HIS A 507 -34.18 -2.15 -48.35
C HIS A 507 -35.04 -1.00 -48.96
N GLY A 508 -34.45 -0.20 -49.86
CA GLY A 508 -35.13 0.91 -50.50
C GLY A 508 -35.37 2.06 -49.52
N LYS A 509 -36.61 2.56 -49.44
CA LYS A 509 -36.96 3.61 -48.49
C LYS A 509 -37.24 2.99 -47.10
N VAL A 510 -36.42 3.38 -46.13
CA VAL A 510 -36.60 3.02 -44.72
C VAL A 510 -36.66 4.27 -43.87
N THR A 511 -37.25 4.20 -42.71
CA THR A 511 -37.19 5.31 -41.74
C THR A 511 -35.84 5.38 -41.02
N LEU A 512 -35.54 6.53 -40.43
CA LEU A 512 -34.34 6.70 -39.60
C LEU A 512 -34.30 5.64 -38.47
N GLN A 513 -35.45 5.34 -37.88
CA GLN A 513 -35.55 4.28 -36.84
C GLN A 513 -35.24 2.89 -37.42
N GLU A 514 -35.85 2.51 -38.54
CA GLU A 514 -35.63 1.20 -39.16
C GLU A 514 -34.19 1.01 -39.63
N SER A 515 -33.51 2.08 -40.04
CA SER A 515 -32.12 1.98 -40.47
C SER A 515 -31.10 1.81 -39.35
N LEU A 516 -31.49 2.02 -38.08
CA LEU A 516 -30.66 1.75 -36.88
C LEU A 516 -30.74 0.29 -36.46
N ILE A 517 -31.90 -0.34 -36.62
CA ILE A 517 -32.19 -1.73 -36.24
C ILE A 517 -31.63 -2.69 -37.27
#